data_f7a623f36181524c7df8a28c227f4aec
#
_entry.id   f7a623f36181524c7df8a28c227f4aec
#
_cell.length_a   1.000
_cell.length_b   1.000
_cell.length_c   1.000
_cell.angle_alpha   90.00
_cell.angle_beta   90.00
_cell.angle_gamma   90.00
#
_symmetry.space_group_name_H-M   'P 1'
#
loop_
_entity.id
_entity.type
_entity.pdbx_description
1 polymer ?
#
loop_
_entity_poly.entity_id
_entity_poly.type
_entity_poly.pdbx_seq_one_letter_code
_entity_poly.pdbx_strand_id
1 'polypeptide(L)'
;MKIFLGILIPFAGTTFGAACVFFMKKSLGRSVQRSLAGFAAGVMVAASIWSLLIPAIEQSKNMGAFSFFPAFVGFWIGVLFLLLLDHLIPHLHVGSNQAEGPKSKLNRTTMMVLAVTLHNIPEGMAVGVMYAGFLAGNVQITAASALALSLGIAIQNFPEGAIISMPLRAEGESKKRAFLGGVLSGVVEPIGAVLTMIAAQFIIPVLPYLLSFAAGARLYVVVEELIPEMSQGEHSNIGTVFFAVGFSLMMVLDVALG
;
A
#
# COMPACT_ATOMS: atom_id res chain seq x y z
N MET A 1 -23.18 -3.32 -5.34
CA MET A 1 -22.38 -4.52 -5.70
C MET A 1 -20.98 -4.16 -6.24
N LYS A 2 -20.84 -3.29 -7.27
CA LYS A 2 -19.54 -2.93 -7.86
C LYS A 2 -18.55 -2.27 -6.87
N ILE A 3 -19.02 -1.36 -6.01
CA ILE A 3 -18.17 -0.67 -5.02
C ILE A 3 -17.66 -1.64 -3.96
N PHE A 4 -18.54 -2.51 -3.45
CA PHE A 4 -18.14 -3.53 -2.46
C PHE A 4 -17.05 -4.46 -3.01
N LEU A 5 -17.16 -4.87 -4.28
CA LEU A 5 -16.11 -5.64 -4.95
C LEU A 5 -14.81 -4.83 -5.06
N GLY A 6 -14.89 -3.54 -5.44
CA GLY A 6 -13.72 -2.69 -5.54
C GLY A 6 -12.95 -2.54 -4.22
N ILE A 7 -13.66 -2.46 -3.09
CA ILE A 7 -13.06 -2.41 -1.75
C ILE A 7 -12.37 -3.73 -1.38
N LEU A 8 -12.89 -4.87 -1.84
CA LEU A 8 -12.32 -6.19 -1.52
C LEU A 8 -11.17 -6.61 -2.45
N ILE A 9 -11.02 -5.98 -3.62
CA ILE A 9 -9.98 -6.32 -4.61
C ILE A 9 -8.56 -6.22 -4.01
N PRO A 10 -8.16 -5.15 -3.30
CA PRO A 10 -6.85 -5.07 -2.65
C PRO A 10 -6.60 -6.23 -1.69
N PHE A 11 -7.52 -6.47 -0.77
CA PHE A 11 -7.46 -7.57 0.19
C PHE A 11 -7.37 -8.95 -0.47
N ALA A 12 -8.02 -9.13 -1.62
CA ALA A 12 -7.87 -10.36 -2.40
C ALA A 12 -6.43 -10.52 -2.91
N GLY A 13 -5.77 -9.42 -3.33
CA GLY A 13 -4.36 -9.42 -3.70
C GLY A 13 -3.46 -9.96 -2.59
N THR A 14 -3.54 -9.37 -1.40
CA THR A 14 -2.82 -9.80 -0.19
C THR A 14 -3.10 -11.27 0.13
N THR A 15 -4.38 -11.68 0.07
CA THR A 15 -4.80 -13.06 0.35
C THR A 15 -4.21 -14.07 -0.64
N PHE A 16 -4.25 -13.75 -1.94
CA PHE A 16 -3.67 -14.62 -2.96
C PHE A 16 -2.14 -14.68 -2.85
N GLY A 17 -1.48 -13.56 -2.55
CA GLY A 17 -0.06 -13.54 -2.25
C GLY A 17 0.29 -14.43 -1.06
N ALA A 18 -0.44 -14.29 0.04
CA ALA A 18 -0.25 -15.13 1.23
C ALA A 18 -0.46 -16.64 0.94
N ALA A 19 -1.37 -16.97 0.01
CA ALA A 19 -1.63 -18.35 -0.38
C ALA A 19 -0.44 -19.04 -1.09
N CYS A 20 0.55 -18.28 -1.58
CA CYS A 20 1.78 -18.84 -2.15
C CYS A 20 2.49 -19.81 -1.18
N VAL A 21 2.33 -19.63 0.13
CA VAL A 21 2.91 -20.51 1.16
C VAL A 21 2.44 -21.98 1.05
N PHE A 22 1.29 -22.25 0.46
CA PHE A 22 0.79 -23.61 0.27
C PHE A 22 1.52 -24.36 -0.83
N PHE A 23 1.97 -23.64 -1.85
CA PHE A 23 2.59 -24.22 -3.06
C PHE A 23 4.12 -24.22 -2.98
N MET A 24 4.72 -23.29 -2.25
CA MET A 24 6.17 -23.20 -2.14
C MET A 24 6.72 -24.08 -1.01
N LYS A 25 7.84 -24.75 -1.28
CA LYS A 25 8.51 -25.67 -0.32
C LYS A 25 9.65 -25.00 0.44
N LYS A 26 10.19 -23.90 -0.07
CA LYS A 26 11.37 -23.19 0.49
C LYS A 26 11.06 -21.70 0.59
N SER A 27 11.85 -20.97 1.38
CA SER A 27 11.83 -19.51 1.41
C SER A 27 12.08 -18.93 0.01
N LEU A 28 11.55 -17.73 -0.23
CA LEU A 28 11.82 -16.98 -1.47
C LEU A 28 13.32 -16.73 -1.61
N GLY A 29 13.86 -16.99 -2.79
CA GLY A 29 15.23 -16.61 -3.10
C GLY A 29 15.39 -15.08 -3.12
N ARG A 30 16.55 -14.57 -2.76
CA ARG A 30 16.82 -13.11 -2.72
C ARG A 30 16.45 -12.37 -4.00
N SER A 31 16.77 -12.94 -5.17
CA SER A 31 16.42 -12.32 -6.45
C SER A 31 14.91 -12.17 -6.63
N VAL A 32 14.11 -13.16 -6.18
CA VAL A 32 12.65 -13.11 -6.24
C VAL A 32 12.11 -12.05 -5.28
N GLN A 33 12.62 -11.99 -4.03
CA GLN A 33 12.23 -10.96 -3.07
C GLN A 33 12.50 -9.56 -3.62
N ARG A 34 13.71 -9.31 -4.14
CA ARG A 34 14.08 -8.03 -4.78
C ARG A 34 13.20 -7.67 -5.97
N SER A 35 12.85 -8.67 -6.80
CA SER A 35 11.92 -8.45 -7.92
C SER A 35 10.53 -8.07 -7.44
N LEU A 36 10.01 -8.76 -6.43
CA LEU A 36 8.70 -8.50 -5.87
C LEU A 36 8.63 -7.14 -5.18
N ALA A 37 9.63 -6.80 -4.35
CA ALA A 37 9.73 -5.50 -3.68
C ALA A 37 9.88 -4.36 -4.70
N GLY A 38 10.74 -4.50 -5.70
CA GLY A 38 10.90 -3.51 -6.76
C GLY A 38 9.60 -3.32 -7.55
N PHE A 39 8.93 -4.41 -7.93
CA PHE A 39 7.66 -4.35 -8.65
C PHE A 39 6.58 -3.62 -7.83
N ALA A 40 6.40 -3.99 -6.56
CA ALA A 40 5.45 -3.34 -5.66
C ALA A 40 5.77 -1.84 -5.51
N ALA A 41 7.04 -1.48 -5.26
CA ALA A 41 7.47 -0.09 -5.17
C ALA A 41 7.14 0.71 -6.44
N GLY A 42 7.37 0.14 -7.62
CA GLY A 42 7.04 0.79 -8.90
C GLY A 42 5.55 1.06 -9.06
N VAL A 43 4.69 0.06 -8.76
CA VAL A 43 3.23 0.21 -8.77
C VAL A 43 2.79 1.30 -7.79
N MET A 44 3.32 1.28 -6.55
CA MET A 44 2.96 2.25 -5.51
C MET A 44 3.33 3.67 -5.89
N VAL A 45 4.52 3.90 -6.46
CA VAL A 45 4.96 5.24 -6.90
C VAL A 45 4.05 5.75 -8.01
N ALA A 46 3.78 4.94 -9.04
CA ALA A 46 2.91 5.32 -10.14
C ALA A 46 1.49 5.67 -9.64
N ALA A 47 0.86 4.80 -8.86
CA ALA A 47 -0.46 5.05 -8.29
C ALA A 47 -0.50 6.30 -7.41
N SER A 48 0.55 6.56 -6.61
CA SER A 48 0.63 7.77 -5.79
C SER A 48 0.64 9.04 -6.64
N ILE A 49 1.24 9.01 -7.83
CA ILE A 49 1.29 10.15 -8.74
C ILE A 49 -0.05 10.29 -9.49
N TRP A 50 -0.45 9.27 -10.26
CA TRP A 50 -1.58 9.38 -11.19
C TRP A 50 -2.94 9.29 -10.51
N SER A 51 -3.12 8.34 -9.58
CA SER A 51 -4.42 8.14 -8.93
C SER A 51 -4.67 9.08 -7.75
N LEU A 52 -3.63 9.69 -7.14
CA LEU A 52 -3.78 10.45 -5.91
C LEU A 52 -3.30 11.91 -6.02
N LEU A 53 -2.02 12.15 -6.33
CA LEU A 53 -1.45 13.51 -6.33
C LEU A 53 -1.99 14.38 -7.49
N ILE A 54 -2.05 13.84 -8.71
CA ILE A 54 -2.58 14.58 -9.87
C ILE A 54 -4.04 14.97 -9.63
N PRO A 55 -4.97 14.06 -9.26
CA PRO A 55 -6.35 14.43 -8.95
C PRO A 55 -6.47 15.44 -7.80
N ALA A 56 -5.62 15.36 -6.76
CA ALA A 56 -5.61 16.32 -5.66
C ALA A 56 -5.27 17.74 -6.14
N ILE A 57 -4.24 17.89 -6.98
CA ILE A 57 -3.83 19.18 -7.55
C ILE A 57 -4.91 19.70 -8.50
N GLU A 58 -5.49 18.83 -9.32
CA GLU A 58 -6.53 19.21 -10.28
C GLU A 58 -7.79 19.72 -9.61
N GLN A 59 -8.21 19.09 -8.52
CA GLN A 59 -9.36 19.56 -7.71
C GLN A 59 -9.10 20.91 -7.04
N SER A 60 -7.86 21.32 -6.92
CA SER A 60 -7.44 22.58 -6.29
C SER A 60 -7.13 23.69 -7.30
N LYS A 61 -7.40 23.51 -8.61
CA LYS A 61 -7.10 24.49 -9.68
C LYS A 61 -7.75 25.85 -9.48
N ASN A 62 -8.87 25.92 -8.77
CA ASN A 62 -9.53 27.17 -8.41
C ASN A 62 -8.68 28.08 -7.50
N MET A 63 -7.64 27.53 -6.84
CA MET A 63 -6.68 28.28 -6.03
C MET A 63 -5.56 28.96 -6.87
N GLY A 64 -5.58 28.84 -8.20
CA GLY A 64 -4.61 29.45 -9.10
C GLY A 64 -3.18 28.97 -8.81
N ALA A 65 -2.25 29.89 -8.53
CA ALA A 65 -0.85 29.57 -8.23
C ALA A 65 -0.68 28.73 -6.94
N PHE A 66 -1.66 28.69 -6.06
CA PHE A 66 -1.64 27.90 -4.80
C PHE A 66 -2.32 26.52 -4.94
N SER A 67 -2.63 26.06 -6.13
CA SER A 67 -3.25 24.75 -6.38
C SER A 67 -2.44 23.57 -5.83
N PHE A 68 -1.15 23.72 -5.64
CA PHE A 68 -0.27 22.72 -5.02
C PHE A 68 -0.43 22.61 -3.50
N PHE A 69 -0.99 23.63 -2.84
CA PHE A 69 -0.95 23.76 -1.38
C PHE A 69 -1.69 22.62 -0.66
N PRO A 70 -2.93 22.22 -1.04
CA PRO A 70 -3.58 21.05 -0.43
C PRO A 70 -2.78 19.77 -0.62
N ALA A 71 -2.21 19.57 -1.83
CA ALA A 71 -1.39 18.41 -2.12
C ALA A 71 -0.11 18.38 -1.27
N PHE A 72 0.58 19.52 -1.15
CA PHE A 72 1.78 19.65 -0.33
C PHE A 72 1.49 19.36 1.16
N VAL A 73 0.46 19.97 1.73
CA VAL A 73 0.11 19.79 3.13
C VAL A 73 -0.34 18.37 3.42
N GLY A 74 -1.26 17.83 2.60
CA GLY A 74 -1.74 16.46 2.77
C GLY A 74 -0.61 15.43 2.68
N PHE A 75 0.28 15.58 1.71
CA PHE A 75 1.45 14.72 1.53
C PHE A 75 2.33 14.67 2.79
N TRP A 76 2.69 15.82 3.34
CA TRP A 76 3.50 15.89 4.55
C TRP A 76 2.79 15.31 5.78
N ILE A 77 1.48 15.53 5.90
CA ILE A 77 0.69 14.91 6.98
C ILE A 77 0.73 13.38 6.86
N GLY A 78 0.64 12.84 5.62
CA GLY A 78 0.74 11.40 5.37
C GLY A 78 2.10 10.81 5.76
N VAL A 79 3.19 11.47 5.36
CA VAL A 79 4.57 11.08 5.73
C VAL A 79 4.74 11.10 7.27
N LEU A 80 4.34 12.20 7.91
CA LEU A 80 4.48 12.35 9.37
C LEU A 80 3.58 11.38 10.14
N PHE A 81 2.42 11.03 9.60
CA PHE A 81 1.52 10.04 10.19
C PHE A 81 2.18 8.66 10.25
N LEU A 82 2.76 8.19 9.15
CA LEU A 82 3.46 6.90 9.14
C LEU A 82 4.69 6.92 10.05
N LEU A 83 5.51 7.97 9.96
CA LEU A 83 6.65 8.17 10.85
C LEU A 83 6.23 8.11 12.32
N LEU A 84 5.09 8.70 12.67
CA LEU A 84 4.55 8.64 14.04
C LEU A 84 4.12 7.20 14.39
N LEU A 85 3.45 6.48 13.50
CA LEU A 85 3.05 5.09 13.75
C LEU A 85 4.26 4.19 13.96
N ASP A 86 5.32 4.35 13.18
CA ASP A 86 6.57 3.59 13.33
C ASP A 86 7.21 3.81 14.71
N HIS A 87 7.11 5.03 15.24
CA HIS A 87 7.61 5.33 16.59
C HIS A 87 6.69 4.82 17.71
N LEU A 88 5.40 4.69 17.48
CA LEU A 88 4.41 4.32 18.50
C LEU A 88 4.10 2.84 18.57
N ILE A 89 4.29 2.08 17.49
CA ILE A 89 3.89 0.70 17.39
C ILE A 89 5.11 -0.20 17.27
N PRO A 90 5.28 -1.20 18.18
CA PRO A 90 6.40 -2.13 18.08
C PRO A 90 6.21 -3.03 16.85
N HIS A 91 7.13 -2.96 15.90
CA HIS A 91 7.09 -3.73 14.67
C HIS A 91 8.48 -4.16 14.24
N LEU A 92 8.57 -5.05 13.25
CA LEU A 92 9.81 -5.61 12.74
C LEU A 92 9.73 -5.81 11.23
N HIS A 93 10.61 -5.14 10.50
CA HIS A 93 10.70 -5.31 9.05
C HIS A 93 11.26 -6.69 8.66
N VAL A 94 10.80 -7.21 7.54
CA VAL A 94 11.27 -8.49 6.98
C VAL A 94 12.77 -8.39 6.68
N GLY A 95 13.54 -9.36 7.20
CA GLY A 95 14.99 -9.37 7.04
C GLY A 95 15.77 -8.54 8.07
N SER A 96 15.11 -7.72 8.91
CA SER A 96 15.74 -7.02 10.03
C SER A 96 15.83 -7.91 11.28
N ASN A 97 16.85 -7.66 12.11
CA ASN A 97 16.99 -8.24 13.45
C ASN A 97 16.73 -7.20 14.56
N GLN A 98 16.48 -5.95 14.18
CA GLN A 98 16.21 -4.88 15.13
C GLN A 98 14.74 -4.50 15.01
N ALA A 99 14.01 -4.61 16.12
CA ALA A 99 12.62 -4.16 16.21
C ALA A 99 12.60 -2.64 16.37
N GLU A 100 11.65 -2.01 15.71
CA GLU A 100 11.38 -0.58 15.80
C GLU A 100 10.21 -0.30 16.74
N GLY A 101 10.05 0.98 17.13
CA GLY A 101 9.04 1.40 18.09
C GLY A 101 9.39 1.06 19.55
N PRO A 102 8.41 1.09 20.45
CA PRO A 102 8.59 0.84 21.87
C PRO A 102 9.02 -0.59 22.16
N LYS A 103 9.85 -0.80 23.22
CA LYS A 103 10.22 -2.15 23.66
C LYS A 103 8.98 -2.97 23.97
N SER A 104 8.82 -4.11 23.33
CA SER A 104 7.67 -4.98 23.43
C SER A 104 8.07 -6.43 23.76
N LYS A 105 7.15 -7.19 24.39
CA LYS A 105 7.24 -8.63 24.60
C LYS A 105 6.59 -9.43 23.45
N LEU A 106 6.16 -8.76 22.39
CA LEU A 106 5.59 -9.46 21.23
C LEU A 106 6.62 -10.34 20.57
N ASN A 107 6.18 -11.48 20.09
CA ASN A 107 7.06 -12.38 19.34
C ASN A 107 7.39 -11.78 17.96
N ARG A 108 8.48 -12.25 17.36
CA ARG A 108 8.98 -11.80 16.06
C ARG A 108 7.91 -11.86 14.98
N THR A 109 7.17 -12.96 14.90
CA THR A 109 6.08 -13.19 13.94
C THR A 109 5.00 -12.11 14.02
N THR A 110 4.55 -11.77 15.23
CA THR A 110 3.53 -10.75 15.45
C THR A 110 4.04 -9.36 15.02
N MET A 111 5.30 -9.03 15.35
CA MET A 111 5.89 -7.74 14.95
C MET A 111 6.03 -7.60 13.44
N MET A 112 6.37 -8.69 12.73
CA MET A 112 6.41 -8.69 11.27
C MET A 112 5.02 -8.49 10.63
N VAL A 113 3.98 -9.13 11.18
CA VAL A 113 2.60 -8.93 10.71
C VAL A 113 2.14 -7.50 10.99
N LEU A 114 2.50 -6.93 12.15
CA LEU A 114 2.17 -5.54 12.49
C LEU A 114 2.81 -4.54 11.53
N ALA A 115 4.07 -4.71 11.14
CA ALA A 115 4.74 -3.85 10.17
C ALA A 115 3.87 -3.66 8.92
N VAL A 116 3.53 -4.76 8.22
CA VAL A 116 2.72 -4.67 6.98
C VAL A 116 1.28 -4.24 7.25
N THR A 117 0.71 -4.59 8.41
CA THR A 117 -0.62 -4.09 8.80
C THR A 117 -0.65 -2.56 8.85
N LEU A 118 0.40 -1.92 9.39
CA LEU A 118 0.52 -0.46 9.44
C LEU A 118 0.52 0.18 8.04
N HIS A 119 1.20 -0.44 7.10
CA HIS A 119 1.31 0.04 5.73
C HIS A 119 0.01 -0.14 4.94
N ASN A 120 -0.76 -1.18 5.22
CA ASN A 120 -2.04 -1.46 4.58
C ASN A 120 -3.17 -0.52 5.05
N ILE A 121 -3.03 0.17 6.18
CA ILE A 121 -4.03 1.16 6.64
C ILE A 121 -4.20 2.30 5.63
N PRO A 122 -3.15 3.06 5.22
CA PRO A 122 -3.26 4.10 4.21
C PRO A 122 -3.77 3.60 2.85
N GLU A 123 -3.49 2.35 2.50
CA GLU A 123 -3.97 1.75 1.26
C GLU A 123 -5.48 1.57 1.27
N GLY A 124 -6.03 1.01 2.35
CA GLY A 124 -7.47 0.94 2.55
C GLY A 124 -8.12 2.32 2.56
N MET A 125 -7.52 3.29 3.25
CA MET A 125 -8.00 4.67 3.26
C MET A 125 -8.01 5.27 1.85
N ALA A 126 -6.96 5.07 1.04
CA ALA A 126 -6.89 5.57 -0.33
C ALA A 126 -8.05 5.06 -1.19
N VAL A 127 -8.34 3.75 -1.12
CA VAL A 127 -9.50 3.14 -1.79
C VAL A 127 -10.79 3.78 -1.30
N GLY A 128 -10.96 3.93 0.01
CA GLY A 128 -12.13 4.56 0.62
C GLY A 128 -12.34 6.00 0.16
N VAL A 129 -11.28 6.81 0.10
CA VAL A 129 -11.31 8.20 -0.39
C VAL A 129 -11.76 8.26 -1.85
N MET A 130 -11.20 7.39 -2.71
CA MET A 130 -11.58 7.36 -4.13
C MET A 130 -13.05 6.98 -4.33
N TYR A 131 -13.54 5.94 -3.65
CA TYR A 131 -14.95 5.57 -3.75
C TYR A 131 -15.90 6.59 -3.10
N ALA A 132 -15.48 7.24 -2.01
CA ALA A 132 -16.23 8.34 -1.42
C ALA A 132 -16.35 9.54 -2.39
N GLY A 133 -15.24 9.93 -3.03
CA GLY A 133 -15.22 10.99 -4.04
C GLY A 133 -16.10 10.65 -5.25
N PHE A 134 -16.01 9.42 -5.76
CA PHE A 134 -16.88 8.94 -6.84
C PHE A 134 -18.37 9.02 -6.47
N LEU A 135 -18.76 8.53 -5.28
CA LEU A 135 -20.16 8.56 -4.81
C LEU A 135 -20.68 9.98 -4.59
N ALA A 136 -19.80 10.91 -4.25
CA ALA A 136 -20.13 12.32 -4.11
C ALA A 136 -20.28 13.06 -5.46
N GLY A 137 -20.06 12.37 -6.58
CA GLY A 137 -20.14 12.98 -7.92
C GLY A 137 -18.96 13.90 -8.26
N ASN A 138 -17.78 13.66 -7.65
CA ASN A 138 -16.58 14.41 -7.99
C ASN A 138 -16.20 14.15 -9.46
N VAL A 139 -16.07 15.23 -10.24
CA VAL A 139 -15.87 15.13 -11.70
C VAL A 139 -14.51 14.58 -12.11
N GLN A 140 -13.50 14.63 -11.22
CA GLN A 140 -12.17 14.09 -11.45
C GLN A 140 -12.02 12.64 -11.01
N ILE A 141 -13.03 12.07 -10.30
CA ILE A 141 -12.97 10.70 -9.80
C ILE A 141 -14.08 9.88 -10.45
N THR A 142 -13.70 9.05 -11.42
CA THR A 142 -14.60 8.12 -12.10
C THR A 142 -14.67 6.78 -11.38
N ALA A 143 -15.68 5.97 -11.69
CA ALA A 143 -15.72 4.58 -11.24
C ALA A 143 -14.53 3.77 -11.79
N ALA A 144 -14.05 4.13 -12.97
CA ALA A 144 -12.94 3.46 -13.63
C ALA A 144 -11.62 3.82 -12.96
N SER A 145 -11.37 5.09 -12.62
CA SER A 145 -10.16 5.50 -11.87
C SER A 145 -10.12 4.91 -10.47
N ALA A 146 -11.26 4.84 -9.76
CA ALA A 146 -11.34 4.16 -8.46
C ALA A 146 -11.05 2.65 -8.58
N LEU A 147 -11.52 1.99 -9.65
CA LEU A 147 -11.23 0.60 -9.93
C LEU A 147 -9.76 0.40 -10.33
N ALA A 148 -9.18 1.29 -11.13
CA ALA A 148 -7.77 1.25 -11.52
C ALA A 148 -6.85 1.30 -10.28
N LEU A 149 -7.13 2.21 -9.33
CA LEU A 149 -6.41 2.24 -8.06
C LEU A 149 -6.58 0.93 -7.29
N SER A 150 -7.81 0.40 -7.15
CA SER A 150 -8.06 -0.87 -6.44
C SER A 150 -7.30 -2.04 -7.06
N LEU A 151 -7.26 -2.11 -8.39
CA LEU A 151 -6.50 -3.15 -9.12
C LEU A 151 -5.00 -2.97 -8.95
N GLY A 152 -4.50 -1.73 -9.03
CA GLY A 152 -3.10 -1.43 -8.79
C GLY A 152 -2.65 -1.85 -7.39
N ILE A 153 -3.45 -1.53 -6.37
CA ILE A 153 -3.19 -1.95 -4.99
C ILE A 153 -3.23 -3.49 -4.88
N ALA A 154 -4.19 -4.17 -5.49
CA ALA A 154 -4.24 -5.63 -5.47
C ALA A 154 -3.00 -6.28 -6.12
N ILE A 155 -2.52 -5.70 -7.22
CA ILE A 155 -1.34 -6.18 -7.93
C ILE A 155 -0.07 -6.04 -7.07
N GLN A 156 0.10 -4.93 -6.34
CA GLN A 156 1.24 -4.75 -5.42
C GLN A 156 1.11 -5.59 -4.14
N ASN A 157 -0.11 -5.76 -3.63
CA ASN A 157 -0.38 -6.53 -2.42
C ASN A 157 -0.17 -8.03 -2.60
N PHE A 158 -0.21 -8.54 -3.83
CA PHE A 158 0.14 -9.94 -4.09
C PHE A 158 1.61 -10.23 -3.71
N PRO A 159 2.63 -9.48 -4.16
CA PRO A 159 3.97 -9.56 -3.61
C PRO A 159 4.04 -9.44 -2.08
N GLU A 160 3.36 -8.47 -1.50
CA GLU A 160 3.40 -8.21 -0.05
C GLU A 160 2.86 -9.37 0.77
N GLY A 161 1.72 -9.95 0.37
CA GLY A 161 1.18 -11.15 1.01
C GLY A 161 2.14 -12.35 0.97
N ALA A 162 2.88 -12.51 -0.14
CA ALA A 162 3.91 -13.54 -0.27
C ALA A 162 5.14 -13.24 0.61
N ILE A 163 5.61 -11.99 0.63
CA ILE A 163 6.75 -11.52 1.42
C ILE A 163 6.48 -11.69 2.92
N ILE A 164 5.23 -11.61 3.38
CA ILE A 164 4.87 -11.88 4.78
C ILE A 164 4.76 -13.38 5.06
N SER A 165 3.96 -14.09 4.30
CA SER A 165 3.61 -15.49 4.61
C SER A 165 4.81 -16.43 4.48
N MET A 166 5.73 -16.17 3.55
CA MET A 166 6.89 -17.03 3.32
C MET A 166 7.94 -16.96 4.43
N PRO A 167 8.36 -15.77 4.92
CA PRO A 167 9.23 -15.68 6.09
C PRO A 167 8.59 -16.28 7.35
N LEU A 168 7.29 -16.04 7.61
CA LEU A 168 6.61 -16.67 8.74
C LEU A 168 6.72 -18.20 8.70
N ARG A 169 6.62 -18.77 7.51
CA ARG A 169 6.84 -20.21 7.30
C ARG A 169 8.30 -20.61 7.55
N ALA A 170 9.25 -19.79 7.14
CA ALA A 170 10.69 -20.02 7.37
C ALA A 170 11.08 -19.95 8.84
N GLU A 171 10.41 -19.11 9.64
CA GLU A 171 10.54 -19.00 11.11
C GLU A 171 9.92 -20.20 11.86
N GLY A 172 9.35 -21.19 11.15
CA GLY A 172 8.81 -22.43 11.74
C GLY A 172 7.30 -22.47 11.91
N GLU A 173 6.58 -21.41 11.55
CA GLU A 173 5.12 -21.42 11.61
C GLU A 173 4.52 -22.47 10.66
N SER A 174 3.36 -23.03 11.03
CA SER A 174 2.62 -23.91 10.11
C SER A 174 2.14 -23.15 8.89
N LYS A 175 1.96 -23.84 7.74
CA LYS A 175 1.44 -23.20 6.51
C LYS A 175 0.13 -22.44 6.76
N LYS A 176 -0.77 -22.98 7.58
CA LYS A 176 -2.04 -22.33 7.93
C LYS A 176 -1.83 -21.04 8.73
N ARG A 177 -0.95 -21.05 9.74
CA ARG A 177 -0.65 -19.85 10.54
C ARG A 177 0.08 -18.79 9.71
N ALA A 178 1.03 -19.18 8.89
CA ALA A 178 1.72 -18.27 7.98
C ALA A 178 0.75 -17.64 6.98
N PHE A 179 -0.14 -18.42 6.38
CA PHE A 179 -1.22 -17.91 5.52
C PHE A 179 -2.12 -16.93 6.27
N LEU A 180 -2.62 -17.31 7.47
CA LEU A 180 -3.48 -16.44 8.27
C LEU A 180 -2.76 -15.13 8.68
N GLY A 181 -1.47 -15.17 8.97
CA GLY A 181 -0.67 -13.99 9.24
C GLY A 181 -0.69 -13.00 8.07
N GLY A 182 -0.47 -13.49 6.84
CA GLY A 182 -0.57 -12.67 5.64
C GLY A 182 -1.99 -12.16 5.37
N VAL A 183 -3.02 -13.00 5.56
CA VAL A 183 -4.43 -12.55 5.42
C VAL A 183 -4.78 -11.47 6.44
N LEU A 184 -4.38 -11.65 7.70
CA LEU A 184 -4.69 -10.70 8.78
C LEU A 184 -4.02 -9.34 8.56
N SER A 185 -2.83 -9.28 7.97
CA SER A 185 -2.19 -7.99 7.63
C SER A 185 -3.01 -7.19 6.62
N GLY A 186 -3.74 -7.85 5.71
CA GLY A 186 -4.57 -7.19 4.70
C GLY A 186 -6.00 -6.85 5.17
N VAL A 187 -6.50 -7.42 6.28
CA VAL A 187 -7.90 -7.18 6.74
C VAL A 187 -8.16 -5.70 7.03
N VAL A 188 -7.14 -4.93 7.39
CA VAL A 188 -7.27 -3.48 7.66
C VAL A 188 -7.60 -2.67 6.41
N GLU A 189 -7.33 -3.18 5.21
CA GLU A 189 -7.63 -2.51 3.93
C GLU A 189 -9.15 -2.32 3.73
N PRO A 190 -9.98 -3.38 3.69
CA PRO A 190 -11.43 -3.19 3.57
C PRO A 190 -12.04 -2.47 4.77
N ILE A 191 -11.49 -2.65 5.99
CA ILE A 191 -11.94 -1.91 7.17
C ILE A 191 -11.65 -0.42 7.00
N GLY A 192 -10.43 -0.03 6.64
CA GLY A 192 -10.02 1.34 6.39
C GLY A 192 -10.85 2.00 5.30
N ALA A 193 -11.10 1.28 4.19
CA ALA A 193 -11.93 1.77 3.10
C ALA A 193 -13.38 2.04 3.56
N VAL A 194 -14.01 1.10 4.27
CA VAL A 194 -15.38 1.27 4.77
C VAL A 194 -15.48 2.41 5.78
N LEU A 195 -14.55 2.50 6.75
CA LEU A 195 -14.54 3.59 7.72
C LEU A 195 -14.37 4.95 7.04
N THR A 196 -13.50 5.05 6.05
CA THR A 196 -13.31 6.26 5.25
C THR A 196 -14.58 6.62 4.50
N MET A 197 -15.26 5.67 3.88
CA MET A 197 -16.54 5.93 3.19
C MET A 197 -17.68 6.35 4.14
N ILE A 198 -17.74 5.77 5.35
CA ILE A 198 -18.71 6.20 6.37
C ILE A 198 -18.46 7.66 6.78
N ALA A 199 -17.19 8.05 6.86
CA ALA A 199 -16.79 9.42 7.17
C ALA A 199 -16.89 10.39 5.95
N ALA A 200 -17.43 9.95 4.82
CA ALA A 200 -17.39 10.69 3.54
C ALA A 200 -17.91 12.13 3.63
N GLN A 201 -18.94 12.41 4.44
CA GLN A 201 -19.47 13.77 4.62
C GLN A 201 -18.44 14.76 5.19
N PHE A 202 -17.45 14.26 5.97
CA PHE A 202 -16.32 15.05 6.49
C PHE A 202 -15.14 15.07 5.53
N ILE A 203 -15.05 14.05 4.69
CA ILE A 203 -13.93 13.79 3.78
C ILE A 203 -14.03 14.63 2.51
N ILE A 204 -15.25 14.77 1.94
CA ILE A 204 -15.45 15.45 0.66
C ILE A 204 -14.91 16.89 0.65
N PRO A 205 -15.14 17.74 1.67
CA PRO A 205 -14.62 19.09 1.70
C PRO A 205 -13.08 19.18 1.73
N VAL A 206 -12.41 18.13 2.21
CA VAL A 206 -10.96 18.06 2.36
C VAL A 206 -10.32 16.99 1.46
N LEU A 207 -11.06 16.55 0.44
CA LEU A 207 -10.66 15.46 -0.46
C LEU A 207 -9.25 15.61 -1.04
N PRO A 208 -8.82 16.80 -1.54
CA PRO A 208 -7.45 16.97 -2.06
C PRO A 208 -6.37 16.69 -1.02
N TYR A 209 -6.61 17.07 0.25
CA TYR A 209 -5.69 16.78 1.35
C TYR A 209 -5.60 15.29 1.66
N LEU A 210 -6.73 14.57 1.60
CA LEU A 210 -6.78 13.14 1.90
C LEU A 210 -6.20 12.27 0.80
N LEU A 211 -6.42 12.62 -0.47
CA LEU A 211 -5.74 11.98 -1.59
C LEU A 211 -4.23 12.10 -1.45
N SER A 212 -3.76 13.31 -1.16
CA SER A 212 -2.33 13.57 -0.99
C SER A 212 -1.75 12.96 0.29
N PHE A 213 -2.53 12.90 1.37
CA PHE A 213 -2.18 12.17 2.58
C PHE A 213 -1.90 10.70 2.28
N ALA A 214 -2.81 10.04 1.54
CA ALA A 214 -2.61 8.64 1.15
C ALA A 214 -1.36 8.47 0.27
N ALA A 215 -1.11 9.41 -0.65
CA ALA A 215 0.11 9.40 -1.47
C ALA A 215 1.39 9.55 -0.64
N GLY A 216 1.40 10.49 0.32
CA GLY A 216 2.54 10.72 1.22
C GLY A 216 2.84 9.51 2.09
N ALA A 217 1.82 8.91 2.71
CA ALA A 217 1.96 7.70 3.50
C ALA A 217 2.52 6.53 2.67
N ARG A 218 2.00 6.33 1.45
CA ARG A 218 2.50 5.27 0.54
C ARG A 218 3.94 5.49 0.11
N LEU A 219 4.32 6.74 -0.24
CA LEU A 219 5.70 7.04 -0.62
C LEU A 219 6.67 6.90 0.57
N TYR A 220 6.22 7.14 1.80
CA TYR A 220 6.99 6.82 3.00
C TYR A 220 7.35 5.34 3.03
N VAL A 221 6.36 4.44 2.89
CA VAL A 221 6.59 2.97 2.84
C VAL A 221 7.54 2.57 1.72
N VAL A 222 7.39 3.15 0.54
CA VAL A 222 8.29 2.87 -0.59
C VAL A 222 9.74 3.18 -0.25
N VAL A 223 9.99 4.33 0.37
CA VAL A 223 11.37 4.79 0.67
C VAL A 223 11.93 4.05 1.88
N GLU A 224 11.13 3.82 2.91
CA GLU A 224 11.57 3.21 4.17
C GLU A 224 11.75 1.69 4.05
N GLU A 225 10.92 1.01 3.29
CA GLU A 225 10.94 -0.46 3.22
C GLU A 225 11.29 -1.01 1.84
N LEU A 226 10.52 -0.66 0.82
CA LEU A 226 10.60 -1.36 -0.47
C LEU A 226 11.89 -1.05 -1.23
N ILE A 227 12.40 0.19 -1.17
CA ILE A 227 13.68 0.55 -1.78
C ILE A 227 14.85 -0.15 -1.07
N PRO A 228 14.97 -0.15 0.25
CA PRO A 228 15.98 -0.95 0.95
C PRO A 228 15.87 -2.45 0.64
N GLU A 229 14.67 -3.03 0.64
CA GLU A 229 14.48 -4.46 0.36
C GLU A 229 14.89 -4.83 -1.07
N MET A 230 14.47 -4.06 -2.07
CA MET A 230 14.84 -4.34 -3.47
C MET A 230 16.35 -4.16 -3.75
N SER A 231 17.06 -3.42 -2.90
CA SER A 231 18.49 -3.13 -3.03
C SER A 231 19.36 -4.01 -2.12
N GLN A 232 18.77 -4.86 -1.28
CA GLN A 232 19.49 -5.63 -0.24
C GLN A 232 20.50 -6.63 -0.82
N GLY A 233 21.72 -6.71 -0.23
CA GLY A 233 22.77 -7.67 -0.57
C GLY A 233 23.70 -7.19 -1.70
N GLU A 234 24.26 -8.10 -2.51
CA GLU A 234 25.17 -7.75 -3.59
C GLU A 234 24.48 -6.92 -4.68
N HIS A 235 25.22 -6.03 -5.33
CA HIS A 235 24.68 -5.17 -6.39
C HIS A 235 24.01 -5.98 -7.50
N SER A 236 22.77 -5.59 -7.86
CA SER A 236 21.99 -6.21 -8.91
C SER A 236 20.93 -5.23 -9.43
N ASN A 237 20.74 -5.21 -10.73
CA ASN A 237 19.75 -4.34 -11.38
C ASN A 237 18.32 -4.93 -11.36
N ILE A 238 18.14 -6.12 -10.77
CA ILE A 238 16.85 -6.84 -10.86
C ILE A 238 15.72 -6.04 -10.18
N GLY A 239 15.95 -5.49 -8.99
CA GLY A 239 14.97 -4.64 -8.30
C GLY A 239 14.60 -3.42 -9.12
N THR A 240 15.58 -2.73 -9.71
CA THR A 240 15.38 -1.54 -10.56
C THR A 240 14.57 -1.87 -11.82
N VAL A 241 14.89 -3.00 -12.48
CA VAL A 241 14.14 -3.43 -13.68
C VAL A 241 12.69 -3.74 -13.32
N PHE A 242 12.45 -4.47 -12.24
CA PHE A 242 11.08 -4.79 -11.81
C PHE A 242 10.33 -3.56 -11.27
N PHE A 243 11.03 -2.59 -10.65
CA PHE A 243 10.44 -1.29 -10.35
C PHE A 243 9.92 -0.61 -11.63
N ALA A 244 10.74 -0.54 -12.68
CA ALA A 244 10.32 0.04 -13.95
C ALA A 244 9.13 -0.71 -14.57
N VAL A 245 9.09 -2.04 -14.46
CA VAL A 245 7.95 -2.85 -14.93
C VAL A 245 6.67 -2.51 -14.14
N GLY A 246 6.73 -2.50 -12.81
CA GLY A 246 5.59 -2.17 -11.95
C GLY A 246 5.08 -0.75 -12.20
N PHE A 247 6.01 0.22 -12.26
CA PHE A 247 5.69 1.61 -12.57
C PHE A 247 4.98 1.76 -13.92
N SER A 248 5.52 1.12 -14.97
CA SER A 248 4.95 1.18 -16.31
C SER A 248 3.58 0.51 -16.39
N LEU A 249 3.40 -0.63 -15.72
CA LEU A 249 2.12 -1.32 -15.67
C LEU A 249 1.04 -0.43 -15.04
N MET A 250 1.34 0.16 -13.89
CA MET A 250 0.37 1.00 -13.18
C MET A 250 0.07 2.29 -13.94
N MET A 251 1.09 2.92 -14.53
CA MET A 251 0.90 4.08 -15.40
C MET A 251 -0.06 3.76 -16.55
N VAL A 252 0.09 2.58 -17.20
CA VAL A 252 -0.82 2.16 -18.27
C VAL A 252 -2.23 1.93 -17.73
N LEU A 253 -2.39 1.30 -16.57
CA LEU A 253 -3.69 1.06 -15.97
C LEU A 253 -4.41 2.39 -15.65
N ASP A 254 -3.71 3.35 -15.02
CA ASP A 254 -4.29 4.66 -14.71
C ASP A 254 -4.69 5.43 -15.97
N VAL A 255 -3.83 5.48 -16.98
CA VAL A 255 -4.10 6.25 -18.22
C VAL A 255 -5.15 5.54 -19.09
N ALA A 256 -5.20 4.21 -19.14
CA ALA A 256 -6.14 3.47 -19.97
C ALA A 256 -7.54 3.33 -19.34
N LEU A 257 -7.65 3.34 -18.02
CA LEU A 257 -8.91 3.18 -17.29
C LEU A 257 -9.40 4.48 -16.64
N GLY A 258 -8.48 5.39 -16.28
CA GLY A 258 -8.81 6.66 -15.65
C GLY A 258 -9.20 7.72 -16.64
#